data_d22179a1860dee518c6258be11825c11
#
_entry.id   d22179a1860dee518c6258be11825c11
#
_cell.length_a   1.000
_cell.length_b   1.000
_cell.length_c   1.000
_cell.angle_alpha   90.00
_cell.angle_beta   90.00
_cell.angle_gamma   90.00
#
_symmetry.space_group_name_H-M   'P 1'
#
loop_
_entity.id
_entity.type
_entity.pdbx_description
1 polymer ?
#
loop_
_entity_poly.entity_id
_entity_poly.type
_entity_poly.pdbx_seq_one_letter_code
_entity_poly.pdbx_strand_id
1 'polypeptide(L)'
;MKFDGFLICADHDGTVAEDGEILPENKEAIDYFQQNGGIYTVATGRRQDFILERYKDIIKPHVPAIIANGTMIYDITDNRIIYKDFLTKNDYDMMLDAYDRADGAWNLRVELEEETLWFKRGEFSKNEIIQQIANRDISKFVFDFSDEGKTVALMNYLRDTYGGRCTIVRSWFTGLEIFSKTASKGNGIALVKQQLAEKLGIVIHTTIGMGDFENDISLIEAADIGVAMGNAPGNVKSHADVIAERSADAGAAKFIYSL
;
A
#
# COMPACT_ATOMS: atom_id res chain seq x y z
N MET A 1 23.33 -15.68 9.74
CA MET A 1 23.69 -14.23 9.72
C MET A 1 22.85 -13.48 10.75
N LYS A 2 23.13 -12.19 11.04
CA LYS A 2 22.41 -11.43 12.11
C LYS A 2 20.89 -11.41 11.91
N PHE A 3 20.44 -11.29 10.65
CA PHE A 3 19.03 -11.11 10.28
C PHE A 3 18.44 -12.31 9.49
N ASP A 4 19.05 -13.49 9.62
CA ASP A 4 18.47 -14.68 8.97
C ASP A 4 17.03 -14.93 9.45
N GLY A 5 16.09 -15.08 8.51
CA GLY A 5 14.67 -15.26 8.80
C GLY A 5 13.88 -14.00 9.15
N PHE A 6 14.49 -12.80 9.03
CA PHE A 6 13.81 -11.52 9.18
C PHE A 6 13.30 -11.02 7.83
N LEU A 7 12.07 -10.50 7.82
CA LEU A 7 11.46 -9.83 6.66
C LEU A 7 11.00 -8.43 7.05
N ILE A 8 11.52 -7.42 6.38
CA ILE A 8 10.99 -6.06 6.45
C ILE A 8 10.04 -5.83 5.26
N CYS A 9 8.81 -5.44 5.55
CA CYS A 9 7.84 -4.89 4.60
C CYS A 9 7.64 -3.42 4.96
N ALA A 10 8.12 -2.50 4.15
CA ALA A 10 8.05 -1.06 4.43
C ALA A 10 7.21 -0.33 3.38
N ASP A 11 6.43 0.65 3.81
CA ASP A 11 5.82 1.59 2.87
C ASP A 11 6.89 2.44 2.17
N HIS A 12 6.49 3.09 1.08
CA HIS A 12 7.36 3.96 0.30
C HIS A 12 7.27 5.42 0.75
N ASP A 13 6.13 6.05 0.44
CA ASP A 13 5.91 7.48 0.61
C ASP A 13 5.79 7.84 2.11
N GLY A 14 6.63 8.75 2.60
CA GLY A 14 6.63 9.13 4.02
C GLY A 14 7.22 8.07 4.98
N THR A 15 7.79 6.99 4.45
CA THR A 15 8.45 5.93 5.23
C THR A 15 9.91 5.77 4.83
N VAL A 16 10.21 5.18 3.67
CA VAL A 16 11.59 5.05 3.18
C VAL A 16 11.95 6.15 2.19
N ALA A 17 10.96 6.87 1.67
CA ALA A 17 11.12 7.93 0.68
C ALA A 17 10.52 9.25 1.16
N GLU A 18 11.13 10.35 0.73
CA GLU A 18 10.64 11.72 0.82
C GLU A 18 10.54 12.31 -0.59
N ASP A 19 9.49 13.07 -0.85
CA ASP A 19 9.24 13.67 -2.17
C ASP A 19 9.35 12.66 -3.33
N GLY A 20 8.98 11.39 -3.06
CA GLY A 20 9.00 10.29 -4.03
C GLY A 20 10.36 9.63 -4.27
N GLU A 21 11.42 10.07 -3.60
CA GLU A 21 12.77 9.51 -3.74
C GLU A 21 13.22 8.80 -2.46
N ILE A 22 13.80 7.60 -2.60
CA ILE A 22 14.34 6.85 -1.46
C ILE A 22 15.60 7.57 -0.96
N LEU A 23 15.63 7.90 0.33
CA LEU A 23 16.78 8.56 0.92
C LEU A 23 18.02 7.66 0.83
N PRO A 24 19.20 8.21 0.51
CA PRO A 24 20.45 7.45 0.44
C PRO A 24 20.72 6.62 1.70
N GLU A 25 20.49 7.19 2.88
CA GLU A 25 20.70 6.53 4.17
C GLU A 25 19.77 5.32 4.34
N ASN A 26 18.52 5.42 3.87
CA ASN A 26 17.59 4.31 3.91
C ASN A 26 18.03 3.19 2.95
N LYS A 27 18.52 3.54 1.76
CA LYS A 27 19.07 2.56 0.83
C LYS A 27 20.28 1.84 1.41
N GLU A 28 21.23 2.56 2.01
CA GLU A 28 22.39 1.97 2.67
C GLU A 28 21.99 1.03 3.83
N ALA A 29 20.99 1.41 4.63
CA ALA A 29 20.51 0.58 5.73
C ALA A 29 19.80 -0.69 5.21
N ILE A 30 19.01 -0.60 4.13
CA ILE A 30 18.38 -1.75 3.48
C ILE A 30 19.48 -2.70 2.94
N ASP A 31 20.50 -2.17 2.28
CA ASP A 31 21.63 -2.95 1.77
C ASP A 31 22.37 -3.65 2.92
N TYR A 32 22.65 -2.95 4.02
CA TYR A 32 23.24 -3.53 5.23
C TYR A 32 22.38 -4.67 5.79
N PHE A 33 21.08 -4.47 5.93
CA PHE A 33 20.15 -5.48 6.42
C PHE A 33 20.18 -6.73 5.54
N GLN A 34 20.12 -6.55 4.24
CA GLN A 34 20.13 -7.65 3.26
C GLN A 34 21.49 -8.38 3.19
N GLN A 35 22.61 -7.67 3.31
CA GLN A 35 23.96 -8.28 3.37
C GLN A 35 24.15 -9.14 4.63
N ASN A 36 23.41 -8.84 5.70
CA ASN A 36 23.44 -9.60 6.95
C ASN A 36 22.31 -10.66 7.05
N GLY A 37 21.73 -11.08 5.94
CA GLY A 37 20.78 -12.20 5.86
C GLY A 37 19.32 -11.81 5.84
N GLY A 38 18.97 -10.55 6.08
CA GLY A 38 17.60 -10.06 6.07
C GLY A 38 16.99 -10.05 4.66
N ILE A 39 15.66 -10.03 4.61
CA ILE A 39 14.88 -9.86 3.39
C ILE A 39 14.09 -8.58 3.50
N TYR A 40 14.18 -7.75 2.48
CA TYR A 40 13.46 -6.49 2.39
C TYR A 40 12.49 -6.52 1.21
N THR A 41 11.28 -6.01 1.41
CA THR A 41 10.34 -5.70 0.34
C THR A 41 9.54 -4.44 0.65
N VAL A 42 8.90 -3.90 -0.39
CA VAL A 42 8.03 -2.72 -0.28
C VAL A 42 6.57 -3.14 -0.18
N ALA A 43 5.78 -2.36 0.59
CA ALA A 43 4.33 -2.51 0.72
C ALA A 43 3.67 -1.15 0.45
N THR A 44 3.22 -0.90 -0.78
CA THR A 44 2.81 0.43 -1.23
C THR A 44 1.42 0.47 -1.87
N GLY A 45 0.80 1.66 -1.86
CA GLY A 45 -0.38 1.96 -2.69
C GLY A 45 -0.08 2.13 -4.18
N ARG A 46 1.20 2.23 -4.56
CA ARG A 46 1.65 2.42 -5.94
C ARG A 46 1.51 1.13 -6.76
N ARG A 47 1.53 1.29 -8.10
CA ARG A 47 1.41 0.20 -9.08
C ARG A 47 2.78 -0.39 -9.46
N GLN A 48 2.76 -1.48 -10.26
CA GLN A 48 3.95 -2.25 -10.67
C GLN A 48 4.97 -1.43 -11.48
N ASP A 49 4.53 -0.52 -12.33
CA ASP A 49 5.41 0.34 -13.14
C ASP A 49 6.33 1.20 -12.26
N PHE A 50 5.76 1.81 -11.21
CA PHE A 50 6.53 2.56 -10.22
C PHE A 50 7.56 1.67 -9.49
N ILE A 51 7.16 0.46 -9.10
CA ILE A 51 8.02 -0.46 -8.37
C ILE A 51 9.17 -0.97 -9.25
N LEU A 52 8.87 -1.33 -10.50
CA LEU A 52 9.89 -1.79 -11.43
C LEU A 52 10.98 -0.73 -11.66
N GLU A 53 10.60 0.54 -11.76
CA GLU A 53 11.55 1.64 -11.95
C GLU A 53 12.46 1.86 -10.74
N ARG A 54 11.89 1.82 -9.51
CA ARG A 54 12.59 2.26 -8.29
C ARG A 54 13.20 1.13 -7.47
N TYR A 55 12.68 -0.07 -7.54
CA TYR A 55 13.04 -1.15 -6.62
C TYR A 55 13.76 -2.34 -7.25
N LYS A 56 13.91 -2.39 -8.58
CA LYS A 56 14.57 -3.51 -9.28
C LYS A 56 16.01 -3.78 -8.82
N ASP A 57 16.70 -2.75 -8.34
CA ASP A 57 18.07 -2.85 -7.85
C ASP A 57 18.16 -2.86 -6.32
N ILE A 58 17.04 -2.81 -5.61
CA ILE A 58 16.96 -2.77 -4.15
C ILE A 58 16.42 -4.10 -3.61
N ILE A 59 15.34 -4.60 -4.16
CA ILE A 59 14.72 -5.85 -3.73
C ILE A 59 15.48 -7.03 -4.37
N LYS A 60 15.84 -8.01 -3.55
CA LYS A 60 16.51 -9.23 -4.02
C LYS A 60 15.67 -9.98 -5.05
N PRO A 61 16.32 -10.71 -5.99
CA PRO A 61 15.59 -11.48 -6.99
C PRO A 61 14.53 -12.42 -6.38
N HIS A 62 13.36 -12.47 -7.02
CA HIS A 62 12.20 -13.27 -6.64
C HIS A 62 11.60 -13.00 -5.25
N VAL A 63 12.01 -11.92 -4.57
CA VAL A 63 11.31 -11.39 -3.41
C VAL A 63 10.13 -10.54 -3.92
N PRO A 64 8.88 -10.94 -3.65
CA PRO A 64 7.74 -10.21 -4.20
C PRO A 64 7.45 -8.91 -3.43
N ALA A 65 6.93 -7.92 -4.14
CA ALA A 65 6.46 -6.65 -3.60
C ALA A 65 4.95 -6.69 -3.35
N ILE A 66 4.50 -6.03 -2.28
CA ILE A 66 3.08 -5.77 -1.98
C ILE A 66 2.74 -4.43 -2.64
N ILE A 67 1.87 -4.45 -3.66
CA ILE A 67 1.52 -3.25 -4.44
C ILE A 67 0.02 -2.98 -4.42
N ALA A 68 -0.36 -1.77 -4.81
CA ALA A 68 -1.76 -1.32 -4.84
C ALA A 68 -2.52 -1.62 -3.53
N ASN A 69 -1.90 -1.34 -2.36
CA ASN A 69 -2.42 -1.63 -1.02
C ASN A 69 -2.70 -3.12 -0.75
N GLY A 70 -1.97 -4.03 -1.41
CA GLY A 70 -2.12 -5.48 -1.24
C GLY A 70 -3.20 -6.11 -2.11
N THR A 71 -3.82 -5.37 -3.03
CA THR A 71 -4.70 -5.96 -4.06
C THR A 71 -3.91 -6.76 -5.09
N MET A 72 -2.61 -6.54 -5.16
CA MET A 72 -1.68 -7.28 -6.01
C MET A 72 -0.38 -7.61 -5.28
N ILE A 73 0.19 -8.78 -5.58
CA ILE A 73 1.55 -9.16 -5.24
C ILE A 73 2.35 -9.30 -6.53
N TYR A 74 3.50 -8.66 -6.61
CA TYR A 74 4.26 -8.49 -7.83
C TYR A 74 5.68 -9.03 -7.71
N ASP A 75 6.06 -9.96 -8.59
CA ASP A 75 7.45 -10.43 -8.73
C ASP A 75 8.18 -9.52 -9.72
N ILE A 76 9.08 -8.69 -9.20
CA ILE A 76 9.87 -7.73 -10.00
C ILE A 76 10.79 -8.45 -10.98
N THR A 77 11.36 -9.60 -10.59
CA THR A 77 12.31 -10.36 -11.41
C THR A 77 11.66 -10.94 -12.65
N ASP A 78 10.48 -11.54 -12.47
CA ASP A 78 9.72 -12.13 -13.58
C ASP A 78 8.81 -11.08 -14.27
N ASN A 79 8.77 -9.83 -13.77
CA ASN A 79 7.89 -8.76 -14.23
C ASN A 79 6.43 -9.22 -14.38
N ARG A 80 5.89 -9.83 -13.32
CA ARG A 80 4.52 -10.36 -13.35
C ARG A 80 3.80 -10.23 -12.01
N ILE A 81 2.50 -10.06 -12.08
CA ILE A 81 1.61 -10.14 -10.93
C ILE A 81 1.39 -11.64 -10.62
N ILE A 82 1.65 -12.05 -9.37
CA ILE A 82 1.53 -13.43 -8.91
C ILE A 82 0.29 -13.67 -8.04
N TYR A 83 -0.35 -12.61 -7.59
CA TYR A 83 -1.62 -12.65 -6.84
C TYR A 83 -2.44 -11.40 -7.15
N LYS A 84 -3.76 -11.56 -7.21
CA LYS A 84 -4.75 -10.49 -7.42
C LYS A 84 -5.95 -10.68 -6.50
N ASP A 85 -6.42 -9.59 -5.93
CA ASP A 85 -7.66 -9.51 -5.15
C ASP A 85 -8.40 -8.22 -5.54
N PHE A 86 -9.28 -8.34 -6.52
CA PHE A 86 -9.90 -7.22 -7.20
C PHE A 86 -11.38 -7.06 -6.85
N LEU A 87 -11.87 -5.85 -7.00
CA LEU A 87 -13.29 -5.52 -6.93
C LEU A 87 -14.04 -6.20 -8.09
N THR A 88 -15.27 -6.58 -7.84
CA THR A 88 -16.15 -7.24 -8.78
C THR A 88 -17.21 -6.28 -9.32
N LYS A 89 -17.98 -6.73 -10.31
CA LYS A 89 -19.14 -5.97 -10.81
C LYS A 89 -20.17 -5.63 -9.73
N ASN A 90 -20.24 -6.45 -8.66
CA ASN A 90 -21.14 -6.20 -7.54
C ASN A 90 -20.75 -4.98 -6.70
N ASP A 91 -19.54 -4.43 -6.93
CA ASP A 91 -19.02 -3.30 -6.19
C ASP A 91 -19.19 -1.96 -6.94
N TYR A 92 -19.70 -2.00 -8.19
CA TYR A 92 -19.93 -0.79 -8.99
C TYR A 92 -21.01 0.11 -8.42
N ASP A 93 -22.06 -0.46 -7.81
CA ASP A 93 -23.11 0.30 -7.13
C ASP A 93 -22.54 1.17 -6.02
N MET A 94 -21.62 0.63 -5.22
CA MET A 94 -20.91 1.35 -4.18
C MET A 94 -20.04 2.48 -4.76
N MET A 95 -19.29 2.21 -5.82
CA MET A 95 -18.48 3.23 -6.48
C MET A 95 -19.33 4.38 -7.01
N LEU A 96 -20.50 4.07 -7.61
CA LEU A 96 -21.41 5.08 -8.13
C LEU A 96 -22.08 5.90 -7.01
N ASP A 97 -22.44 5.26 -5.87
CA ASP A 97 -22.93 5.97 -4.69
C ASP A 97 -21.84 6.88 -4.10
N ALA A 98 -20.61 6.37 -3.99
CA ALA A 98 -19.47 7.17 -3.58
C ALA A 98 -19.22 8.36 -4.53
N TYR A 99 -19.32 8.15 -5.85
CA TYR A 99 -19.19 9.21 -6.84
C TYR A 99 -20.25 10.29 -6.71
N ASP A 100 -21.50 9.92 -6.46
CA ASP A 100 -22.59 10.88 -6.23
C ASP A 100 -22.34 11.75 -4.99
N ARG A 101 -21.85 11.14 -3.92
CA ARG A 101 -21.64 11.78 -2.61
C ARG A 101 -20.30 12.49 -2.47
N ALA A 102 -19.37 12.25 -3.36
CA ALA A 102 -18.03 12.83 -3.31
C ALA A 102 -18.04 14.35 -3.59
N ASP A 103 -18.84 15.12 -2.82
CA ASP A 103 -18.87 16.58 -2.94
C ASP A 103 -17.50 17.16 -2.57
N GLY A 104 -16.93 17.94 -3.52
CA GLY A 104 -15.59 18.49 -3.38
C GLY A 104 -14.45 17.58 -3.83
N ALA A 105 -14.72 16.33 -4.22
CA ALA A 105 -13.74 15.58 -5.00
C ALA A 105 -13.60 16.23 -6.39
N TRP A 106 -12.36 16.40 -6.82
CA TRP A 106 -12.09 16.93 -8.16
C TRP A 106 -11.82 15.83 -9.19
N ASN A 107 -11.59 14.59 -8.71
CA ASN A 107 -11.22 13.47 -9.55
C ASN A 107 -11.66 12.14 -8.95
N LEU A 108 -12.03 11.19 -9.82
CA LEU A 108 -12.10 9.76 -9.54
C LEU A 108 -11.06 9.05 -10.41
N ARG A 109 -10.18 8.28 -9.78
CA ARG A 109 -9.30 7.34 -10.47
C ARG A 109 -9.86 5.93 -10.31
N VAL A 110 -9.88 5.19 -11.41
CA VAL A 110 -10.15 3.75 -11.39
C VAL A 110 -8.85 3.06 -11.79
N GLU A 111 -8.22 2.42 -10.82
CA GLU A 111 -6.97 1.70 -11.06
C GLU A 111 -7.28 0.27 -11.48
N LEU A 112 -6.82 -0.07 -12.65
CA LEU A 112 -6.88 -1.40 -13.25
C LEU A 112 -5.51 -2.07 -13.11
N GLU A 113 -5.40 -3.33 -13.53
CA GLU A 113 -4.12 -4.02 -13.52
C GLU A 113 -3.04 -3.29 -14.34
N GLU A 114 -3.38 -2.87 -15.56
CA GLU A 114 -2.40 -2.36 -16.52
C GLU A 114 -2.41 -0.84 -16.68
N GLU A 115 -3.50 -0.16 -16.28
CA GLU A 115 -3.64 1.28 -16.47
C GLU A 115 -4.48 1.93 -15.36
N THR A 116 -4.44 3.26 -15.30
CA THR A 116 -5.33 4.08 -14.48
C THR A 116 -6.24 4.92 -15.37
N LEU A 117 -7.54 4.78 -15.19
CA LEU A 117 -8.53 5.64 -15.82
C LEU A 117 -8.80 6.86 -14.93
N TRP A 118 -8.88 8.02 -15.54
CA TRP A 118 -9.07 9.30 -14.85
C TRP A 118 -10.40 9.92 -15.25
N PHE A 119 -11.26 10.16 -14.27
CA PHE A 119 -12.56 10.76 -14.46
C PHE A 119 -12.65 12.06 -13.67
N LYS A 120 -12.38 13.17 -14.35
CA LYS A 120 -12.53 14.47 -13.73
C LYS A 120 -14.00 14.74 -13.42
N ARG A 121 -14.28 15.17 -12.20
CA ARG A 121 -15.64 15.33 -11.73
C ARG A 121 -16.38 16.40 -12.54
N GLY A 122 -17.61 16.06 -12.97
CA GLY A 122 -18.44 16.91 -13.80
C GLY A 122 -18.20 16.80 -15.31
N GLU A 123 -17.13 16.11 -15.74
CA GLU A 123 -16.87 15.87 -17.17
C GLU A 123 -17.47 14.55 -17.67
N PHE A 124 -17.76 13.60 -16.76
CA PHE A 124 -18.27 12.27 -17.08
C PHE A 124 -19.57 11.97 -16.33
N SER A 125 -20.54 11.42 -17.02
CA SER A 125 -21.73 10.83 -16.42
C SER A 125 -21.42 9.44 -15.87
N LYS A 126 -22.22 8.93 -14.93
CA LYS A 126 -22.08 7.56 -14.40
C LYS A 126 -22.11 6.50 -15.49
N ASN A 127 -22.97 6.67 -16.51
CA ASN A 127 -23.06 5.74 -17.62
C ASN A 127 -21.76 5.67 -18.43
N GLU A 128 -21.10 6.81 -18.67
CA GLU A 128 -19.82 6.85 -19.37
C GLU A 128 -18.72 6.20 -18.55
N ILE A 129 -18.71 6.42 -17.23
CA ILE A 129 -17.76 5.75 -16.32
C ILE A 129 -17.96 4.23 -16.39
N ILE A 130 -19.21 3.75 -16.21
CA ILE A 130 -19.53 2.31 -16.26
C ILE A 130 -19.17 1.69 -17.61
N GLN A 131 -19.41 2.38 -18.73
CA GLN A 131 -19.04 1.85 -20.04
C GLN A 131 -17.53 1.63 -20.19
N GLN A 132 -16.71 2.51 -19.59
CA GLN A 132 -15.26 2.40 -19.66
C GLN A 132 -14.69 1.31 -18.75
N ILE A 133 -15.34 1.04 -17.62
CA ILE A 133 -14.88 0.02 -16.66
C ILE A 133 -15.57 -1.34 -16.81
N ALA A 134 -16.60 -1.43 -17.66
CA ALA A 134 -17.37 -2.66 -17.84
C ALA A 134 -16.49 -3.83 -18.27
N ASN A 135 -16.60 -4.94 -17.54
CA ASN A 135 -15.84 -6.19 -17.75
C ASN A 135 -14.33 -6.05 -17.56
N ARG A 136 -13.88 -5.04 -16.81
CA ARG A 136 -12.46 -4.86 -16.47
C ARG A 136 -12.22 -5.25 -15.01
N ASP A 137 -11.05 -5.76 -14.76
CA ASP A 137 -10.58 -6.10 -13.41
C ASP A 137 -10.11 -4.82 -12.70
N ILE A 138 -10.79 -4.43 -11.64
CA ILE A 138 -10.55 -3.19 -10.92
C ILE A 138 -9.81 -3.47 -9.62
N SER A 139 -8.59 -2.97 -9.53
CA SER A 139 -7.78 -3.04 -8.33
C SER A 139 -8.36 -2.16 -7.22
N LYS A 140 -8.60 -0.88 -7.51
CA LYS A 140 -9.19 0.06 -6.56
C LYS A 140 -9.82 1.27 -7.22
N PHE A 141 -10.70 1.93 -6.46
CA PHE A 141 -11.20 3.28 -6.74
C PHE A 141 -10.49 4.27 -5.84
N VAL A 142 -10.16 5.44 -6.38
CA VAL A 142 -9.50 6.51 -5.63
C VAL A 142 -10.20 7.83 -5.89
N PHE A 143 -10.62 8.51 -4.82
CA PHE A 143 -11.20 9.85 -4.88
C PHE A 143 -10.16 10.86 -4.37
N ASP A 144 -9.86 11.85 -5.20
CA ASP A 144 -8.95 12.93 -4.86
C ASP A 144 -9.76 14.19 -4.47
N PHE A 145 -9.55 14.66 -3.27
CA PHE A 145 -10.20 15.86 -2.71
C PHE A 145 -9.22 17.04 -2.57
N SER A 146 -9.77 18.22 -2.36
CA SER A 146 -9.01 19.40 -1.94
C SER A 146 -9.21 19.74 -0.45
N ASP A 147 -10.10 19.01 0.24
CA ASP A 147 -10.51 19.27 1.62
C ASP A 147 -10.54 17.97 2.44
N GLU A 148 -9.77 17.92 3.53
CA GLU A 148 -9.68 16.74 4.40
C GLU A 148 -11.03 16.43 5.08
N GLY A 149 -11.77 17.45 5.52
CA GLY A 149 -13.05 17.25 6.19
C GLY A 149 -14.07 16.55 5.29
N LYS A 150 -14.10 16.90 4.01
CA LYS A 150 -14.95 16.24 3.00
C LYS A 150 -14.50 14.81 2.73
N THR A 151 -13.19 14.56 2.68
CA THR A 151 -12.63 13.21 2.55
C THR A 151 -13.07 12.33 3.71
N VAL A 152 -12.92 12.82 4.95
CA VAL A 152 -13.32 12.10 6.17
C VAL A 152 -14.83 11.86 6.21
N ALA A 153 -15.63 12.86 5.81
CA ALA A 153 -17.09 12.71 5.78
C ALA A 153 -17.54 11.59 4.83
N LEU A 154 -16.99 11.56 3.61
CA LEU A 154 -17.27 10.48 2.67
C LEU A 154 -16.76 9.13 3.18
N MET A 155 -15.55 9.09 3.73
CA MET A 155 -14.98 7.87 4.32
C MET A 155 -15.88 7.26 5.38
N ASN A 156 -16.36 8.07 6.33
CA ASN A 156 -17.22 7.61 7.42
C ASN A 156 -18.54 7.06 6.86
N TYR A 157 -19.20 7.80 5.95
CA TYR A 157 -20.40 7.32 5.29
C TYR A 157 -20.20 5.97 4.60
N LEU A 158 -19.14 5.82 3.84
CA LEU A 158 -18.84 4.58 3.11
C LEU A 158 -18.49 3.43 4.05
N ARG A 159 -17.76 3.68 5.13
CA ARG A 159 -17.44 2.66 6.15
C ARG A 159 -18.70 2.15 6.84
N ASP A 160 -19.61 3.05 7.20
CA ASP A 160 -20.89 2.69 7.83
C ASP A 160 -21.78 1.89 6.87
N THR A 161 -21.77 2.23 5.57
CA THR A 161 -22.68 1.63 4.59
C THR A 161 -22.08 0.37 3.95
N TYR A 162 -20.79 0.38 3.61
CA TYR A 162 -20.12 -0.62 2.77
C TYR A 162 -18.89 -1.28 3.41
N GLY A 163 -18.54 -0.92 4.65
CA GLY A 163 -17.34 -1.46 5.32
C GLY A 163 -17.35 -2.97 5.54
N GLY A 164 -18.51 -3.62 5.43
CA GLY A 164 -18.63 -5.08 5.39
C GLY A 164 -18.26 -5.71 4.05
N ARG A 165 -18.24 -4.92 2.94
CA ARG A 165 -18.01 -5.39 1.56
C ARG A 165 -16.65 -5.03 1.02
N CYS A 166 -16.07 -3.93 1.47
CA CYS A 166 -14.80 -3.42 0.96
C CYS A 166 -13.96 -2.79 2.06
N THR A 167 -12.69 -2.59 1.77
CA THR A 167 -11.76 -1.78 2.56
C THR A 167 -11.82 -0.35 2.07
N ILE A 168 -11.94 0.60 3.02
CA ILE A 168 -12.06 2.03 2.77
C ILE A 168 -11.04 2.74 3.66
N VAL A 169 -10.01 3.33 3.07
CA VAL A 169 -8.88 3.93 3.80
C VAL A 169 -8.42 5.21 3.14
N ARG A 170 -7.72 6.03 3.90
CA ARG A 170 -6.95 7.14 3.35
C ARG A 170 -5.49 6.70 3.20
N SER A 171 -4.87 7.10 2.09
CA SER A 171 -3.43 6.93 1.85
C SER A 171 -2.68 8.27 1.92
N TRP A 172 -3.41 9.38 2.01
CA TRP A 172 -2.99 10.76 2.33
C TRP A 172 -4.21 11.56 2.80
N PHE A 173 -4.01 12.74 3.34
CA PHE A 173 -5.07 13.53 3.99
C PHE A 173 -6.31 13.78 3.13
N THR A 174 -6.14 13.95 1.83
CA THR A 174 -7.21 14.27 0.88
C THR A 174 -7.47 13.17 -0.15
N GLY A 175 -6.95 11.97 0.09
CA GLY A 175 -7.13 10.81 -0.79
C GLY A 175 -7.88 9.68 -0.11
N LEU A 176 -8.96 9.22 -0.73
CA LEU A 176 -9.78 8.11 -0.27
C LEU A 176 -9.68 6.95 -1.24
N GLU A 177 -9.28 5.80 -0.76
CA GLU A 177 -9.14 4.58 -1.53
C GLU A 177 -10.14 3.51 -1.09
N ILE A 178 -10.70 2.80 -2.07
CA ILE A 178 -11.69 1.74 -1.89
C ILE A 178 -11.25 0.55 -2.71
N PHE A 179 -11.09 -0.61 -2.07
CA PHE A 179 -10.65 -1.84 -2.69
C PHE A 179 -11.23 -3.09 -2.01
N SER A 180 -10.90 -4.28 -2.49
CA SER A 180 -11.41 -5.55 -1.97
C SER A 180 -11.28 -5.63 -0.45
N LYS A 181 -12.30 -6.21 0.19
CA LYS A 181 -12.35 -6.37 1.67
C LYS A 181 -11.21 -7.21 2.22
N THR A 182 -10.76 -8.18 1.45
CA THR A 182 -9.71 -9.12 1.84
C THR A 182 -8.31 -8.65 1.47
N ALA A 183 -8.20 -7.60 0.65
CA ALA A 183 -6.92 -6.97 0.35
C ALA A 183 -6.48 -6.04 1.48
N SER A 184 -5.22 -6.09 1.83
CA SER A 184 -4.54 -5.10 2.69
C SER A 184 -3.02 -5.28 2.59
N LYS A 185 -2.26 -4.24 2.94
CA LYS A 185 -0.80 -4.38 3.04
C LYS A 185 -0.40 -5.45 4.06
N GLY A 186 -1.17 -5.60 5.15
CA GLY A 186 -0.94 -6.61 6.17
C GLY A 186 -1.16 -8.04 5.67
N ASN A 187 -2.25 -8.30 4.94
CA ASN A 187 -2.48 -9.61 4.32
C ASN A 187 -1.39 -9.94 3.29
N GLY A 188 -0.81 -8.92 2.66
CA GLY A 188 0.32 -9.06 1.77
C GLY A 188 1.55 -9.71 2.42
N ILE A 189 1.81 -9.47 3.72
CA ILE A 189 2.91 -10.12 4.45
C ILE A 189 2.81 -11.64 4.39
N ALA A 190 1.62 -12.19 4.65
CA ALA A 190 1.39 -13.64 4.62
C ALA A 190 1.64 -14.21 3.22
N LEU A 191 1.17 -13.52 2.17
CA LEU A 191 1.39 -13.92 0.78
C LEU A 191 2.87 -13.87 0.39
N VAL A 192 3.60 -12.85 0.82
CA VAL A 192 5.06 -12.75 0.60
C VAL A 192 5.79 -13.89 1.31
N LYS A 193 5.47 -14.17 2.59
CA LYS A 193 6.05 -15.30 3.34
C LYS A 193 5.80 -16.64 2.63
N GLN A 194 4.59 -16.87 2.15
CA GLN A 194 4.24 -18.07 1.41
C GLN A 194 5.09 -18.20 0.13
N GLN A 195 5.19 -17.15 -0.67
CA GLN A 195 5.98 -17.15 -1.90
C GLN A 195 7.48 -17.37 -1.65
N LEU A 196 8.04 -16.75 -0.59
CA LEU A 196 9.43 -16.98 -0.19
C LEU A 196 9.69 -18.45 0.19
N ALA A 197 8.78 -19.07 0.94
CA ALA A 197 8.89 -20.45 1.32
C ALA A 197 8.76 -21.40 0.11
N GLU A 198 7.76 -21.19 -0.74
CA GLU A 198 7.47 -22.07 -1.89
C GLU A 198 8.51 -21.93 -3.00
N LYS A 199 8.95 -20.72 -3.32
CA LYS A 199 9.82 -20.45 -4.47
C LYS A 199 11.31 -20.50 -4.12
N LEU A 200 11.68 -20.05 -2.92
CA LEU A 200 13.08 -19.88 -2.49
C LEU A 200 13.49 -20.80 -1.32
N GLY A 201 12.54 -21.52 -0.72
CA GLY A 201 12.79 -22.34 0.46
C GLY A 201 13.13 -21.53 1.71
N ILE A 202 12.79 -20.23 1.73
CA ILE A 202 13.11 -19.32 2.82
C ILE A 202 11.98 -19.30 3.84
N VAL A 203 12.29 -19.56 5.11
CA VAL A 203 11.34 -19.50 6.22
C VAL A 203 11.54 -18.20 6.99
N ILE A 204 10.48 -17.40 7.11
CA ILE A 204 10.49 -16.14 7.85
C ILE A 204 9.97 -16.39 9.27
N HIS A 205 10.79 -15.99 10.25
CA HIS A 205 10.49 -16.10 11.70
C HIS A 205 10.03 -14.78 12.30
N THR A 206 10.51 -13.66 11.77
CA THR A 206 10.21 -12.31 12.28
C THR A 206 9.88 -11.39 11.12
N THR A 207 8.73 -10.76 11.20
CA THR A 207 8.26 -9.76 10.26
C THR A 207 8.28 -8.37 10.88
N ILE A 208 8.68 -7.37 10.13
CA ILE A 208 8.68 -5.96 10.50
C ILE A 208 7.83 -5.21 9.48
N GLY A 209 6.78 -4.55 9.95
CA GLY A 209 5.90 -3.72 9.13
C GLY A 209 6.15 -2.26 9.44
N MET A 210 6.57 -1.45 8.44
CA MET A 210 6.87 -0.04 8.63
C MET A 210 5.96 0.83 7.77
N GLY A 211 5.35 1.86 8.36
CA GLY A 211 4.45 2.74 7.65
C GLY A 211 4.18 4.06 8.36
N ASP A 212 3.47 4.96 7.67
CA ASP A 212 3.23 6.31 8.20
C ASP A 212 1.78 6.79 8.11
N PHE A 213 0.90 6.11 7.34
CA PHE A 213 -0.47 6.58 7.16
C PHE A 213 -1.54 5.51 7.41
N GLU A 214 -2.84 5.84 7.25
CA GLU A 214 -3.96 4.95 7.64
C GLU A 214 -4.00 3.63 6.88
N ASN A 215 -3.56 3.61 5.61
CA ASN A 215 -3.46 2.38 4.81
C ASN A 215 -2.35 1.43 5.29
N ASP A 216 -1.45 1.91 6.18
CA ASP A 216 -0.38 1.11 6.78
C ASP A 216 -0.78 0.46 8.11
N ILE A 217 -1.90 0.86 8.71
CA ILE A 217 -2.32 0.27 10.00
C ILE A 217 -2.36 -1.25 9.92
N SER A 218 -2.91 -1.79 8.83
CA SER A 218 -2.94 -3.24 8.63
C SER A 218 -1.54 -3.88 8.50
N LEU A 219 -0.58 -3.17 7.91
CA LEU A 219 0.82 -3.61 7.79
C LEU A 219 1.50 -3.65 9.16
N ILE A 220 1.30 -2.59 9.93
CA ILE A 220 1.85 -2.41 11.28
C ILE A 220 1.29 -3.49 12.23
N GLU A 221 -0.03 -3.71 12.21
CA GLU A 221 -0.68 -4.70 13.09
C GLU A 221 -0.41 -6.16 12.72
N ALA A 222 -0.18 -6.46 11.43
CA ALA A 222 0.04 -7.83 10.97
C ALA A 222 1.49 -8.31 11.14
N ALA A 223 2.43 -7.41 11.36
CA ALA A 223 3.83 -7.75 11.56
C ALA A 223 4.10 -8.17 13.01
N ASP A 224 5.17 -8.96 13.23
CA ASP A 224 5.64 -9.30 14.59
C ASP A 224 6.20 -8.06 15.31
N ILE A 225 6.69 -7.06 14.55
CA ILE A 225 7.12 -5.76 15.04
C ILE A 225 6.51 -4.69 14.12
N GLY A 226 5.53 -3.99 14.63
CA GLY A 226 4.88 -2.87 13.95
C GLY A 226 5.59 -1.55 14.22
N VAL A 227 5.98 -0.85 13.17
CA VAL A 227 6.75 0.41 13.26
C VAL A 227 5.98 1.55 12.60
N ALA A 228 5.60 2.57 13.36
CA ALA A 228 5.08 3.81 12.81
C ALA A 228 6.19 4.85 12.70
N MET A 229 6.22 5.57 11.57
CA MET A 229 7.18 6.67 11.40
C MET A 229 6.84 7.88 12.27
N GLY A 230 7.84 8.67 12.61
CA GLY A 230 7.67 9.87 13.45
C GLY A 230 6.76 10.94 12.85
N ASN A 231 6.58 10.95 11.52
CA ASN A 231 5.62 11.81 10.81
C ASN A 231 4.19 11.27 10.80
N ALA A 232 3.96 10.01 11.18
CA ALA A 232 2.63 9.40 11.19
C ALA A 232 1.66 10.16 12.12
N PRO A 233 0.35 10.22 11.79
CA PRO A 233 -0.68 10.74 12.69
C PRO A 233 -0.80 9.91 13.97
N GLY A 234 -1.36 10.52 15.02
CA GLY A 234 -1.50 9.87 16.32
C GLY A 234 -2.31 8.56 16.30
N ASN A 235 -3.36 8.51 15.47
CA ASN A 235 -4.15 7.30 15.29
C ASN A 235 -3.36 6.15 14.65
N VAL A 236 -2.40 6.42 13.77
CA VAL A 236 -1.51 5.39 13.21
C VAL A 236 -0.48 4.94 14.23
N LYS A 237 0.15 5.89 14.94
CA LYS A 237 1.12 5.60 16.00
C LYS A 237 0.55 4.72 17.12
N SER A 238 -0.74 4.81 17.41
CA SER A 238 -1.37 4.00 18.45
C SER A 238 -1.48 2.50 18.13
N HIS A 239 -1.22 2.10 16.89
CA HIS A 239 -1.21 0.71 16.44
C HIS A 239 0.19 0.08 16.39
N ALA A 240 1.25 0.88 16.63
CA ALA A 240 2.64 0.45 16.48
C ALA A 240 3.28 0.04 17.80
N ASP A 241 4.17 -0.97 17.76
CA ASP A 241 5.03 -1.35 18.88
C ASP A 241 6.16 -0.35 19.07
N VAL A 242 6.65 0.23 17.95
CA VAL A 242 7.78 1.16 17.93
C VAL A 242 7.42 2.40 17.12
N ILE A 243 7.81 3.56 17.62
CA ILE A 243 7.76 4.81 16.87
C ILE A 243 9.18 5.15 16.45
N ALA A 244 9.46 5.09 15.14
CA ALA A 244 10.73 5.48 14.56
C ALA A 244 10.86 7.02 14.50
N GLU A 245 12.02 7.53 14.12
CA GLU A 245 12.17 8.93 13.78
C GLU A 245 11.38 9.28 12.50
N ARG A 246 11.32 10.55 12.14
CA ARG A 246 10.60 10.98 10.92
C ARG A 246 11.29 10.44 9.67
N SER A 247 10.51 10.20 8.63
CA SER A 247 11.04 9.81 7.31
C SER A 247 12.09 10.78 6.80
N ALA A 248 11.84 12.09 6.89
CA ALA A 248 12.78 13.15 6.50
C ALA A 248 14.12 13.12 7.27
N ASP A 249 14.15 12.51 8.44
CA ASP A 249 15.33 12.35 9.29
C ASP A 249 15.98 10.96 9.13
N ALA A 250 15.69 10.26 8.02
CA ALA A 250 16.09 8.89 7.76
C ALA A 250 15.70 7.90 8.89
N GLY A 251 14.49 8.05 9.42
CA GLY A 251 13.99 7.26 10.53
C GLY A 251 13.99 5.76 10.27
N ALA A 252 13.72 5.35 9.02
CA ALA A 252 13.76 3.93 8.63
C ALA A 252 15.18 3.36 8.75
N ALA A 253 16.21 4.09 8.28
CA ALA A 253 17.61 3.68 8.41
C ALA A 253 18.02 3.53 9.87
N LYS A 254 17.71 4.53 10.70
CA LYS A 254 18.05 4.50 12.13
C LYS A 254 17.41 3.32 12.84
N PHE A 255 16.15 3.02 12.52
CA PHE A 255 15.47 1.84 13.05
C PHE A 255 16.16 0.55 12.61
N ILE A 256 16.46 0.39 11.32
CA ILE A 256 17.14 -0.80 10.79
C ILE A 256 18.50 -1.03 11.46
N TYR A 257 19.29 0.03 11.66
CA TYR A 257 20.58 -0.10 12.36
C TYR A 257 20.45 -0.42 13.85
N SER A 258 19.31 -0.11 14.46
CA SER A 258 19.03 -0.42 15.88
C SER A 258 18.64 -1.90 16.14
N LEU A 259 18.26 -2.63 15.08
CA LEU A 259 17.97 -4.07 15.12
C LEU A 259 19.24 -4.87 15.41
#